data_7760242b552f0ec99b318f9f88e40044
#
_entry.id   7760242b552f0ec99b318f9f88e40044
#
_cell.length_a   1.000
_cell.length_b   1.000
_cell.length_c   1.000
_cell.angle_alpha   90.00
_cell.angle_beta   90.00
_cell.angle_gamma   90.00
#
_symmetry.space_group_name_H-M   'P 1'
#
loop_
_entity.id
_entity.type
_entity.pdbx_description
1 polymer ?
#
loop_
_entity_poly.entity_id
_entity_poly.type
_entity_poly.pdbx_seq_one_letter_code
_entity_poly.pdbx_strand_id
1 'polypeptide(L)'
;MLLHDRDAIFDEAFRRSVAAFGLTAVRTAPRLPWQNPYVERVIGSIRRECLDHVIVLNERHVRRLLSAYVAYYHRSRTHLALEKDAPEPRAVAVVDAGRVVALPAVGGLHHRYERRAA
;
A
#
# COMPACT_ATOMS: atom_id res chain seq x y z
N MET A 1 17.92 2.48 2.32
CA MET A 1 17.70 3.32 3.52
C MET A 1 16.35 2.94 4.11
N LEU A 2 16.27 2.71 5.42
CA LEU A 2 15.04 2.42 6.16
C LEU A 2 14.86 3.50 7.24
N LEU A 3 13.77 4.27 7.13
CA LEU A 3 13.41 5.28 8.12
C LEU A 3 12.56 4.63 9.22
N HIS A 4 12.89 4.86 10.48
CA HIS A 4 12.12 4.36 11.62
C HIS A 4 12.00 5.42 12.71
N ASP A 5 11.03 5.29 13.58
CA ASP A 5 10.83 6.17 14.71
C ASP A 5 11.75 5.82 15.89
N ARG A 6 11.47 6.40 17.07
CA ARG A 6 12.27 6.22 18.28
C ARG A 6 11.70 5.18 19.25
N ASP A 7 10.75 4.36 18.80
CA ASP A 7 10.19 3.31 19.62
C ASP A 7 11.28 2.32 20.06
N ALA A 8 11.18 1.81 21.28
CA ALA A 8 12.12 0.86 21.85
C ALA A 8 12.20 -0.47 21.07
N ILE A 9 11.19 -0.79 20.27
CA ILE A 9 11.21 -1.98 19.40
C ILE A 9 12.29 -1.90 18.31
N PHE A 10 12.76 -0.68 17.96
CA PHE A 10 13.82 -0.45 16.98
C PHE A 10 15.19 -0.33 17.67
N ASP A 11 15.52 -1.34 18.45
CA ASP A 11 16.74 -1.46 19.24
C ASP A 11 17.99 -1.77 18.38
N GLU A 12 19.09 -2.11 19.05
CA GLU A 12 20.34 -2.47 18.38
C GLU A 12 20.23 -3.78 17.58
N ALA A 13 19.40 -4.74 18.02
CA ALA A 13 19.18 -5.98 17.30
C ALA A 13 18.44 -5.71 15.98
N PHE A 14 17.44 -4.84 16.00
CA PHE A 14 16.77 -4.37 14.79
C PHE A 14 17.75 -3.70 13.82
N ARG A 15 18.60 -2.77 14.30
CA ARG A 15 19.58 -2.08 13.45
C ARG A 15 20.59 -3.03 12.81
N ARG A 16 21.05 -4.03 13.54
CA ARG A 16 21.92 -5.09 12.98
C ARG A 16 21.23 -5.91 11.91
N SER A 17 19.98 -6.25 12.13
CA SER A 17 19.18 -6.98 11.12
C SER A 17 19.00 -6.17 9.84
N VAL A 18 18.67 -4.88 9.97
CA VAL A 18 18.54 -3.97 8.82
C VAL A 18 19.87 -3.85 8.05
N ALA A 19 20.99 -3.74 8.76
CA ALA A 19 22.32 -3.68 8.15
C ALA A 19 22.68 -4.98 7.41
N ALA A 20 22.28 -6.14 7.93
CA ALA A 20 22.47 -7.44 7.27
C ALA A 20 21.76 -7.54 5.92
N PHE A 21 20.68 -6.79 5.72
CA PHE A 21 19.99 -6.64 4.43
C PHE A 21 20.59 -5.55 3.52
N GLY A 22 21.75 -5.00 3.86
CA GLY A 22 22.39 -3.93 3.09
C GLY A 22 21.66 -2.58 3.18
N LEU A 23 20.79 -2.40 4.18
CA LEU A 23 20.03 -1.18 4.38
C LEU A 23 20.62 -0.34 5.51
N THR A 24 20.58 0.98 5.35
CA THR A 24 20.93 1.92 6.42
C THR A 24 19.68 2.30 7.19
N ALA A 25 19.67 2.02 8.51
CA ALA A 25 18.61 2.46 9.40
C ALA A 25 18.83 3.94 9.77
N VAL A 26 17.81 4.77 9.55
CA VAL A 26 17.81 6.20 9.87
C VAL A 26 16.69 6.49 10.87
N ARG A 27 17.06 7.01 12.04
CA ARG A 27 16.10 7.36 13.07
C ARG A 27 15.50 8.74 12.81
N THR A 28 14.17 8.86 12.92
CA THR A 28 13.50 10.17 12.85
C THR A 28 13.92 11.07 14.02
N ALA A 29 13.95 12.38 13.77
CA ALA A 29 14.23 13.34 14.84
C ALA A 29 13.05 13.41 15.85
N PRO A 30 13.31 13.77 17.12
CA PRO A 30 12.27 13.84 18.13
C PRO A 30 11.19 14.85 17.74
N ARG A 31 9.92 14.50 17.93
CA ARG A 31 8.77 15.40 17.71
C ARG A 31 8.68 16.00 16.30
N LEU A 32 9.17 15.26 15.30
CA LEU A 32 9.07 15.66 13.91
C LEU A 32 8.21 14.66 13.10
N PRO A 33 6.90 14.61 13.32
CA PRO A 33 6.00 13.66 12.63
C PRO A 33 6.02 13.85 11.12
N TRP A 34 6.28 15.06 10.63
CA TRP A 34 6.38 15.33 9.19
C TRP A 34 7.57 14.65 8.48
N GLN A 35 8.50 14.04 9.21
CA GLN A 35 9.55 13.23 8.61
C GLN A 35 9.03 11.88 8.07
N ASN A 36 7.80 11.52 8.45
CA ASN A 36 7.19 10.26 8.02
C ASN A 36 5.77 10.40 7.42
N PRO A 37 5.44 11.50 6.71
CA PRO A 37 4.07 11.78 6.27
C PRO A 37 3.56 10.76 5.25
N TYR A 38 4.45 10.16 4.48
CA TYR A 38 4.08 9.16 3.48
C TYR A 38 3.65 7.85 4.13
N VAL A 39 4.38 7.40 5.16
CA VAL A 39 4.04 6.19 5.90
C VAL A 39 2.72 6.36 6.64
N GLU A 40 2.52 7.49 7.32
CA GLU A 40 1.26 7.80 7.99
C GLU A 40 0.09 7.85 7.00
N ARG A 41 0.29 8.42 5.82
CA ARG A 41 -0.72 8.44 4.76
C ARG A 41 -1.07 7.02 4.29
N VAL A 42 -0.07 6.17 4.05
CA VAL A 42 -0.30 4.78 3.61
C VAL A 42 -1.01 3.98 4.71
N ILE A 43 -0.58 4.09 5.96
CA ILE A 43 -1.24 3.45 7.11
C ILE A 43 -2.69 3.94 7.22
N GLY A 44 -2.92 5.24 7.11
CA GLY A 44 -4.25 5.82 7.12
C GLY A 44 -5.14 5.32 5.97
N SER A 45 -4.59 5.12 4.78
CA SER A 45 -5.31 4.55 3.65
C SER A 45 -5.65 3.07 3.89
N ILE A 46 -4.69 2.27 4.34
CA ILE A 46 -4.92 0.86 4.69
C ILE A 46 -6.05 0.73 5.72
N ARG A 47 -6.04 1.58 6.75
CA ARG A 47 -7.06 1.57 7.78
C ARG A 47 -8.44 1.91 7.19
N ARG A 48 -8.58 3.10 6.61
CA ARG A 48 -9.88 3.62 6.14
C ARG A 48 -10.45 2.86 4.95
N GLU A 49 -9.61 2.38 4.04
CA GLU A 49 -10.04 1.76 2.79
C GLU A 49 -10.09 0.23 2.86
N CYS A 50 -9.55 -0.38 3.91
CA CYS A 50 -9.48 -1.82 4.05
C CYS A 50 -9.90 -2.31 5.44
N LEU A 51 -9.15 -1.98 6.49
CA LEU A 51 -9.33 -2.60 7.81
C LEU A 51 -10.63 -2.19 8.51
N ASP A 52 -11.09 -0.95 8.33
CA ASP A 52 -12.33 -0.47 8.95
C ASP A 52 -13.60 -1.15 8.36
N HIS A 53 -13.45 -1.90 7.25
CA HIS A 53 -14.56 -2.57 6.55
C HIS A 53 -14.57 -4.10 6.73
N VAL A 54 -13.65 -4.66 7.50
CA VAL A 54 -13.55 -6.12 7.66
C VAL A 54 -13.35 -6.54 9.11
N ILE A 55 -13.92 -7.66 9.48
CA ILE A 55 -13.62 -8.33 10.75
C ILE A 55 -12.42 -9.24 10.53
N VAL A 56 -11.33 -8.95 11.21
CA VAL A 56 -10.12 -9.78 11.17
C VAL A 56 -10.31 -11.01 12.04
N LEU A 57 -10.23 -12.20 11.45
CA LEU A 57 -10.43 -13.47 12.15
C LEU A 57 -9.14 -14.01 12.78
N ASN A 58 -8.01 -13.85 12.10
CA ASN A 58 -6.70 -14.33 12.54
C ASN A 58 -5.57 -13.67 11.74
N GLU A 59 -4.33 -13.95 12.12
CA GLU A 59 -3.13 -13.40 11.48
C GLU A 59 -3.04 -13.75 9.99
N ARG A 60 -3.35 -14.99 9.62
CA ARG A 60 -3.34 -15.42 8.21
C ARG A 60 -4.35 -14.64 7.38
N HIS A 61 -5.53 -14.35 7.95
CA HIS A 61 -6.55 -13.54 7.28
C HIS A 61 -6.06 -12.12 7.05
N VAL A 62 -5.52 -11.44 8.07
CA VAL A 62 -5.03 -10.07 7.92
C VAL A 62 -3.86 -9.99 6.94
N ARG A 63 -2.92 -10.94 6.96
CA ARG A 63 -1.81 -10.97 6.01
C ARG A 63 -2.30 -11.07 4.56
N ARG A 64 -3.25 -11.96 4.29
CA ARG A 64 -3.86 -12.11 2.95
C ARG A 64 -4.57 -10.83 2.52
N LEU A 65 -5.34 -10.22 3.41
CA LEU A 65 -6.09 -9.00 3.14
C LEU A 65 -5.15 -7.82 2.83
N LEU A 66 -4.11 -7.62 3.64
CA LEU A 66 -3.12 -6.58 3.43
C LEU A 66 -2.33 -6.79 2.13
N SER A 67 -1.95 -8.03 1.81
CA SER A 67 -1.26 -8.34 0.54
C SER A 67 -2.14 -8.01 -0.66
N ALA A 68 -3.43 -8.33 -0.60
CA ALA A 68 -4.38 -7.99 -1.66
C ALA A 68 -4.58 -6.47 -1.78
N TYR A 69 -4.66 -5.76 -0.65
CA TYR A 69 -4.79 -4.31 -0.63
C TYR A 69 -3.53 -3.62 -1.19
N VAL A 70 -2.35 -4.04 -0.80
CA VAL A 70 -1.08 -3.48 -1.31
C VAL A 70 -0.98 -3.68 -2.82
N ALA A 71 -1.34 -4.86 -3.34
CA ALA A 71 -1.38 -5.11 -4.78
C ALA A 71 -2.38 -4.18 -5.50
N TYR A 72 -3.57 -3.99 -4.94
CA TYR A 72 -4.55 -3.03 -5.44
C TYR A 72 -4.04 -1.59 -5.39
N TYR A 73 -3.43 -1.18 -4.28
CA TYR A 73 -2.88 0.16 -4.07
C TYR A 73 -1.83 0.52 -5.13
N HIS A 74 -0.93 -0.41 -5.44
CA HIS A 74 0.14 -0.17 -6.41
C HIS A 74 -0.32 -0.23 -7.86
N ARG A 75 -1.29 -1.09 -8.20
CA ARG A 75 -1.62 -1.41 -9.60
C ARG A 75 -2.95 -0.84 -10.08
N SER A 76 -3.81 -0.43 -9.18
CA SER A 76 -5.19 -0.10 -9.58
C SER A 76 -5.75 1.15 -8.93
N ARG A 77 -5.32 1.45 -7.69
CA ARG A 77 -5.78 2.63 -6.98
C ARG A 77 -5.21 3.89 -7.63
N THR A 78 -6.10 4.78 -8.02
CA THR A 78 -5.71 6.05 -8.63
C THR A 78 -5.31 7.07 -7.57
N HIS A 79 -4.27 7.85 -7.86
CA HIS A 79 -3.75 8.89 -6.99
C HIS A 79 -3.78 10.25 -7.69
N LEU A 80 -4.36 11.26 -7.05
CA LEU A 80 -4.42 12.61 -7.62
C LEU A 80 -3.03 13.19 -7.90
N ALA A 81 -2.06 12.90 -7.02
CA ALA A 81 -0.68 13.34 -7.16
C ALA A 81 0.08 12.67 -8.33
N LEU A 82 -0.48 11.61 -8.89
CA LEU A 82 0.04 10.89 -10.06
C LEU A 82 -0.89 11.06 -11.28
N GLU A 83 -1.53 12.21 -11.40
CA GLU A 83 -2.46 12.52 -12.51
C GLU A 83 -3.55 11.46 -12.70
N LYS A 84 -4.03 10.90 -11.59
CA LYS A 84 -5.01 9.81 -11.52
C LYS A 84 -4.48 8.46 -12.02
N ASP A 85 -3.17 8.27 -12.11
CA ASP A 85 -2.58 6.96 -12.35
C ASP A 85 -2.28 6.21 -11.04
N ALA A 86 -1.91 4.95 -11.14
CA ALA A 86 -1.43 4.13 -10.05
C ALA A 86 0.09 4.25 -9.88
N PRO A 87 0.67 3.94 -8.70
CA PRO A 87 2.13 3.95 -8.50
C PRO A 87 2.90 3.07 -9.48
N GLU A 88 2.35 1.90 -9.85
CA GLU A 88 2.83 1.10 -10.99
C GLU A 88 2.05 1.54 -12.23
N PRO A 89 2.67 2.28 -13.19
CA PRO A 89 1.98 2.78 -14.36
C PRO A 89 1.38 1.64 -15.19
N ARG A 90 0.19 1.86 -15.71
CA ARG A 90 -0.48 0.90 -16.57
C ARG A 90 -0.79 1.51 -17.93
N ALA A 91 -0.76 0.67 -18.96
CA ALA A 91 -1.18 1.11 -20.29
C ALA A 91 -2.64 1.57 -20.26
N VAL A 92 -2.89 2.72 -20.85
CA VAL A 92 -4.26 3.23 -21.07
C VAL A 92 -4.91 2.42 -22.16
N ALA A 93 -6.01 1.73 -21.86
CA ALA A 93 -6.75 1.00 -22.85
C ALA A 93 -7.47 1.96 -23.82
N VAL A 94 -7.34 1.74 -25.13
CA VAL A 94 -8.04 2.52 -26.14
C VAL A 94 -9.56 2.36 -26.01
N VAL A 95 -10.31 3.41 -26.38
CA VAL A 95 -11.76 3.45 -26.18
C VAL A 95 -12.47 2.29 -26.87
N ASP A 96 -12.00 1.89 -28.04
CA ASP A 96 -12.61 0.84 -28.87
C ASP A 96 -12.21 -0.60 -28.49
N ALA A 97 -11.43 -0.79 -27.42
CA ALA A 97 -10.97 -2.11 -26.97
C ALA A 97 -12.06 -2.96 -26.27
N GLY A 98 -13.34 -2.64 -26.47
CA GLY A 98 -14.47 -3.37 -25.93
C GLY A 98 -15.10 -2.73 -24.68
N ARG A 99 -15.97 -3.50 -24.00
CA ARG A 99 -16.70 -3.00 -22.83
C ARG A 99 -15.83 -2.91 -21.59
N VAL A 100 -16.16 -1.97 -20.72
CA VAL A 100 -15.54 -1.86 -19.38
C VAL A 100 -16.12 -2.93 -18.47
N VAL A 101 -15.26 -3.70 -17.82
CA VAL A 101 -15.61 -4.73 -16.85
C VAL A 101 -15.00 -4.38 -15.51
N ALA A 102 -15.82 -4.45 -14.47
CA ALA A 102 -15.37 -4.31 -13.08
C ALA A 102 -14.90 -5.67 -12.55
N LEU A 103 -13.67 -5.75 -12.11
CA LEU A 103 -13.09 -6.94 -11.49
C LEU A 103 -12.92 -6.70 -10.00
N PRO A 104 -13.46 -7.57 -9.13
CA PRO A 104 -13.35 -7.38 -7.70
C PRO A 104 -11.90 -7.48 -7.23
N ALA A 105 -11.52 -6.62 -6.32
CA ALA A 105 -10.24 -6.60 -5.62
C ALA A 105 -10.46 -6.53 -4.11
N VAL A 106 -9.47 -6.97 -3.33
CA VAL A 106 -9.51 -6.93 -1.86
C VAL A 106 -10.78 -7.58 -1.28
N GLY A 107 -11.10 -8.78 -1.77
CA GLY A 107 -12.31 -9.49 -1.32
C GLY A 107 -13.63 -8.84 -1.71
N GLY A 108 -13.65 -7.98 -2.73
CA GLY A 108 -14.84 -7.27 -3.20
C GLY A 108 -15.02 -5.86 -2.61
N LEU A 109 -14.16 -5.43 -1.69
CA LEU A 109 -14.19 -4.07 -1.15
C LEU A 109 -13.89 -3.00 -2.22
N HIS A 110 -13.03 -3.35 -3.17
CA HIS A 110 -12.63 -2.49 -4.27
C HIS A 110 -12.82 -3.18 -5.60
N HIS A 111 -12.74 -2.41 -6.66
CA HIS A 111 -12.78 -2.92 -8.03
C HIS A 111 -11.67 -2.27 -8.85
N ARG A 112 -11.08 -3.07 -9.73
CA ARG A 112 -10.30 -2.55 -10.85
C ARG A 112 -11.15 -2.65 -12.11
N TYR A 113 -10.92 -1.75 -13.03
CA TYR A 113 -11.67 -1.70 -14.30
C TYR A 113 -10.71 -1.98 -15.45
N GLU A 114 -11.13 -2.85 -16.35
CA GLU A 114 -10.41 -3.13 -17.58
C GLU A 114 -11.37 -3.24 -18.77
N ARG A 115 -10.86 -3.02 -19.97
CA ARG A 115 -11.63 -3.26 -21.18
C ARG A 115 -11.41 -4.69 -21.64
N ARG A 116 -12.48 -5.34 -22.04
CA ARG A 116 -12.46 -6.68 -22.63
C ARG A 116 -13.21 -6.67 -23.94
N ALA A 117 -12.63 -7.32 -24.95
CA ALA A 117 -13.32 -7.60 -26.18
C ALA A 117 -14.63 -8.34 -25.89
N ALA A 118 -15.65 -8.10 -26.72
CA ALA A 118 -16.94 -8.77 -26.62
C ALA A 118 -16.82 -10.23 -27.05
#